data_d11291b39aa9041c0661f14b1f48f875
#
_entry.id   d11291b39aa9041c0661f14b1f48f875
#
_cell.length_a   1.000
_cell.length_b   1.000
_cell.length_c   1.000
_cell.angle_alpha   90.00
_cell.angle_beta   90.00
_cell.angle_gamma   90.00
#
_symmetry.space_group_name_H-M   'P 1'
#
loop_
_entity.id
_entity.type
_entity.pdbx_description
1 polymer ?
#
loop_
_entity_poly.entity_id
_entity_poly.type
_entity_poly.pdbx_seq_one_letter_code
_entity_poly.pdbx_strand_id
1 'polypeptide(L)'
;MTDLVILMLAAIALAWCADHMGFGPADSEKWHRLILCSIVIFILLAGFAGLRTHCNDTGAYRHSYELITESSWKESDKSVGANPLFNWVNYQLKMHGVSTQNFLMFWAVLTVGCYVIFVYHYSVNYPLTVFLLFTTGCYTFVFAGIKQAAAVGIAVIAVMFGLKRKWLPYVAGILIAALIHPYALMYFLVPLMQFRPWTRRTYFLLVAAIGCGIFLRPLIGTVVNITTLLGEEYTVSSFTGDGVNIFRVLVCNVPLALSFLYRKKLFADSTRAENLMVNLTMLNGAIMFVGLFGTANYFARLANYFLIFQVLALPWMLKKIGGKDGQILTVLMILGYAAYFYYANVINQPFDQDFARLSIAEYFNLAGG
;
A
#
# COMPACT_ATOMS: atom_id res chain seq x y z
N MET A 1 -4.69 -20.21 -0.37
CA MET A 1 -3.29 -19.94 0.02
C MET A 1 -2.31 -20.40 -1.05
N THR A 2 -2.47 -21.60 -1.57
CA THR A 2 -1.61 -22.17 -2.62
C THR A 2 -1.49 -21.24 -3.85
N ASP A 3 -2.61 -20.75 -4.38
CA ASP A 3 -2.62 -19.85 -5.53
C ASP A 3 -1.86 -18.54 -5.28
N LEU A 4 -1.99 -17.97 -4.07
CA LEU A 4 -1.28 -16.75 -3.69
C LEU A 4 0.22 -16.99 -3.58
N VAL A 5 0.64 -18.14 -3.05
CA VAL A 5 2.06 -18.54 -2.97
C VAL A 5 2.64 -18.80 -4.36
N ILE A 6 1.91 -19.51 -5.23
CA ILE A 6 2.35 -19.74 -6.62
C ILE A 6 2.51 -18.41 -7.35
N LEU A 7 1.55 -17.49 -7.21
CA LEU A 7 1.63 -16.15 -7.78
C LEU A 7 2.85 -15.39 -7.26
N MET A 8 3.09 -15.42 -5.95
CA MET A 8 4.26 -14.79 -5.33
C MET A 8 5.57 -15.34 -5.88
N LEU A 9 5.70 -16.67 -5.95
CA LEU A 9 6.92 -17.32 -6.46
C LEU A 9 7.15 -17.00 -7.95
N ALA A 10 6.09 -17.03 -8.77
CA ALA A 10 6.16 -16.65 -10.18
C ALA A 10 6.58 -15.18 -10.36
N ALA A 11 6.00 -14.27 -9.58
CA ALA A 11 6.35 -12.86 -9.61
C ALA A 11 7.80 -12.60 -9.15
N ILE A 12 8.30 -13.32 -8.13
CA ILE A 12 9.69 -13.25 -7.67
C ILE A 12 10.64 -13.76 -8.75
N ALA A 13 10.33 -14.89 -9.41
CA ALA A 13 11.15 -15.43 -10.50
C ALA A 13 11.23 -14.45 -11.67
N LEU A 14 10.11 -13.85 -12.08
CA LEU A 14 10.08 -12.81 -13.10
C LEU A 14 10.86 -11.56 -12.70
N ALA A 15 10.78 -11.14 -11.45
CA ALA A 15 11.55 -10.01 -10.93
C ALA A 15 13.05 -10.31 -10.91
N TRP A 16 13.43 -11.55 -10.60
CA TRP A 16 14.81 -12.02 -10.70
C TRP A 16 15.31 -11.99 -12.16
N CYS A 17 14.52 -12.49 -13.09
CA CYS A 17 14.83 -12.39 -14.52
C CYS A 17 14.96 -10.93 -14.97
N ALA A 18 14.07 -10.02 -14.49
CA ALA A 18 14.13 -8.61 -14.83
C ALA A 18 15.46 -7.96 -14.38
N ASP A 19 15.95 -8.31 -13.19
CA ASP A 19 17.21 -7.78 -12.66
C ASP A 19 18.46 -8.39 -13.35
N HIS A 20 18.42 -9.66 -13.78
CA HIS A 20 19.59 -10.35 -14.34
C HIS A 20 19.67 -10.27 -15.88
N MET A 21 18.53 -10.09 -16.55
CA MET A 21 18.46 -9.96 -18.02
C MET A 21 18.34 -8.49 -18.48
N GLY A 22 18.62 -7.54 -17.59
CA GLY A 22 18.59 -6.11 -17.89
C GLY A 22 19.72 -5.69 -18.84
N PHE A 23 19.67 -4.45 -19.33
CA PHE A 23 20.60 -3.87 -20.28
C PHE A 23 21.40 -2.73 -19.67
N GLY A 24 22.69 -2.67 -19.97
CA GLY A 24 23.60 -1.61 -19.56
C GLY A 24 24.72 -2.10 -18.66
N PRO A 25 25.66 -1.24 -18.25
CA PRO A 25 26.73 -1.60 -17.34
C PRO A 25 26.16 -1.91 -15.96
N ALA A 26 26.49 -3.07 -15.39
CA ALA A 26 25.86 -3.67 -14.20
C ALA A 26 25.83 -2.78 -12.94
N ASP A 27 26.72 -1.82 -12.81
CA ASP A 27 26.84 -0.93 -11.64
C ASP A 27 26.58 0.56 -11.96
N SER A 28 25.90 0.85 -13.07
CA SER A 28 25.63 2.23 -13.47
C SER A 28 24.17 2.61 -13.32
N GLU A 29 23.90 3.94 -13.17
CA GLU A 29 22.55 4.51 -13.27
C GLU A 29 21.85 4.21 -14.61
N LYS A 30 22.58 3.64 -15.60
CA LYS A 30 22.11 3.25 -16.93
C LYS A 30 21.65 1.79 -17.00
N TRP A 31 21.65 1.04 -15.89
CA TRP A 31 21.08 -0.30 -15.86
C TRP A 31 19.55 -0.24 -15.98
N HIS A 32 19.04 -0.85 -17.03
CA HIS A 32 17.61 -0.95 -17.26
C HIS A 32 17.15 -2.41 -17.09
N ARG A 33 16.26 -2.63 -16.11
CA ARG A 33 15.58 -3.92 -15.95
C ARG A 33 14.81 -4.28 -17.21
N LEU A 34 14.68 -5.56 -17.48
CA LEU A 34 13.86 -6.03 -18.59
C LEU A 34 12.38 -5.71 -18.31
N ILE A 35 11.89 -4.65 -18.93
CA ILE A 35 10.52 -4.14 -18.72
C ILE A 35 9.44 -5.19 -19.02
N LEU A 36 9.71 -6.12 -19.96
CA LEU A 36 8.78 -7.19 -20.31
C LEU A 36 8.40 -8.04 -19.10
N CYS A 37 9.38 -8.41 -18.25
CA CYS A 37 9.10 -9.17 -17.04
C CYS A 37 8.20 -8.38 -16.08
N SER A 38 8.39 -7.06 -15.96
CA SER A 38 7.54 -6.20 -15.11
C SER A 38 6.12 -6.07 -15.68
N ILE A 39 5.96 -6.06 -17.00
CA ILE A 39 4.64 -6.10 -17.65
C ILE A 39 3.94 -7.43 -17.33
N VAL A 40 4.66 -8.56 -17.42
CA VAL A 40 4.08 -9.86 -17.06
C VAL A 40 3.71 -9.92 -15.57
N ILE A 41 4.56 -9.40 -14.66
CA ILE A 41 4.23 -9.27 -13.23
C ILE A 41 2.95 -8.45 -13.07
N PHE A 42 2.84 -7.30 -13.73
CA PHE A 42 1.64 -6.47 -13.70
C PHE A 42 0.38 -7.24 -14.14
N ILE A 43 0.44 -7.95 -15.28
CA ILE A 43 -0.69 -8.74 -15.80
C ILE A 43 -1.10 -9.82 -14.79
N LEU A 44 -0.14 -10.55 -14.23
CA LEU A 44 -0.42 -11.60 -13.26
C LEU A 44 -1.06 -11.04 -11.97
N LEU A 45 -0.49 -9.97 -11.41
CA LEU A 45 -1.00 -9.36 -10.18
C LEU A 45 -2.35 -8.68 -10.41
N ALA A 46 -2.51 -7.92 -11.49
CA ALA A 46 -3.77 -7.25 -11.80
C ALA A 46 -4.88 -8.27 -12.15
N GLY A 47 -4.55 -9.30 -12.90
CA GLY A 47 -5.47 -10.39 -13.23
C GLY A 47 -5.94 -11.12 -11.96
N PHE A 48 -5.02 -11.54 -11.11
CA PHE A 48 -5.38 -12.22 -9.86
C PHE A 48 -6.27 -11.34 -8.95
N ALA A 49 -5.93 -10.06 -8.81
CA ALA A 49 -6.72 -9.11 -8.03
C ALA A 49 -8.08 -8.82 -8.67
N GLY A 50 -8.14 -8.68 -9.99
CA GLY A 50 -9.34 -8.32 -10.74
C GLY A 50 -10.33 -9.48 -10.93
N LEU A 51 -9.84 -10.72 -10.94
CA LEU A 51 -10.69 -11.91 -11.07
C LEU A 51 -11.37 -12.34 -9.77
N ARG A 52 -11.05 -11.70 -8.63
CA ARG A 52 -11.66 -12.05 -7.35
C ARG A 52 -13.17 -11.84 -7.38
N THR A 53 -13.88 -12.72 -6.72
CA THR A 53 -15.34 -12.62 -6.49
C THR A 53 -15.64 -12.29 -5.04
N HIS A 54 -14.77 -12.67 -4.13
CA HIS A 54 -14.85 -12.42 -2.69
C HIS A 54 -13.46 -12.16 -2.11
N CYS A 55 -13.33 -11.26 -1.19
CA CYS A 55 -12.24 -11.03 -0.25
C CYS A 55 -12.55 -9.78 0.59
N ASN A 56 -12.58 -9.88 1.90
CA ASN A 56 -12.86 -8.75 2.80
C ASN A 56 -14.05 -7.89 2.31
N ASP A 57 -13.81 -6.60 2.08
CA ASP A 57 -14.84 -5.63 1.67
C ASP A 57 -15.33 -5.82 0.20
N THR A 58 -14.80 -6.79 -0.56
CA THR A 58 -15.16 -6.98 -1.98
C THR A 58 -16.68 -7.16 -2.16
N GLY A 59 -17.33 -7.93 -1.28
CA GLY A 59 -18.79 -8.12 -1.32
C GLY A 59 -19.55 -6.81 -1.19
N ALA A 60 -19.16 -5.93 -0.27
CA ALA A 60 -19.77 -4.62 -0.08
C ALA A 60 -19.58 -3.72 -1.31
N TYR A 61 -18.40 -3.72 -1.93
CA TYR A 61 -18.15 -2.95 -3.15
C TYR A 61 -18.96 -3.47 -4.34
N ARG A 62 -19.09 -4.78 -4.51
CA ARG A 62 -19.92 -5.39 -5.54
C ARG A 62 -21.37 -4.99 -5.38
N HIS A 63 -21.91 -5.19 -4.17
CA HIS A 63 -23.30 -4.83 -3.86
C HIS A 63 -23.57 -3.34 -4.08
N SER A 64 -22.69 -2.46 -3.57
CA SER A 64 -22.83 -1.02 -3.79
C SER A 64 -22.81 -0.64 -5.28
N TYR A 65 -21.94 -1.29 -6.08
CA TYR A 65 -21.88 -1.06 -7.52
C TYR A 65 -23.16 -1.53 -8.24
N GLU A 66 -23.72 -2.67 -7.84
CA GLU A 66 -24.94 -3.23 -8.41
C GLU A 66 -26.17 -2.35 -8.15
N LEU A 67 -26.21 -1.65 -7.02
CA LEU A 67 -27.30 -0.73 -6.64
C LEU A 67 -27.22 0.63 -7.34
N ILE A 68 -26.17 0.93 -8.08
CA ILE A 68 -26.05 2.21 -8.80
C ILE A 68 -27.11 2.28 -9.90
N THR A 69 -27.97 3.30 -9.82
CA THR A 69 -28.98 3.65 -10.82
C THR A 69 -28.88 5.15 -11.13
N GLU A 70 -29.52 5.59 -12.20
CA GLU A 70 -29.58 7.02 -12.53
C GLU A 70 -30.29 7.85 -11.45
N SER A 71 -31.33 7.28 -10.83
CA SER A 71 -32.05 7.93 -9.73
C SER A 71 -31.20 8.03 -8.47
N SER A 72 -30.50 6.94 -8.08
CA SER A 72 -29.64 6.95 -6.90
C SER A 72 -28.49 7.93 -7.02
N TRP A 73 -27.95 8.14 -8.22
CA TRP A 73 -26.94 9.16 -8.48
C TRP A 73 -27.46 10.58 -8.28
N LYS A 74 -28.64 10.89 -8.83
CA LYS A 74 -29.29 12.20 -8.67
C LYS A 74 -29.63 12.53 -7.21
N GLU A 75 -29.95 11.52 -6.41
CA GLU A 75 -30.20 11.68 -4.98
C GLU A 75 -28.91 11.84 -4.18
N SER A 76 -27.85 11.11 -4.54
CA SER A 76 -26.53 11.17 -3.88
C SER A 76 -25.79 12.48 -4.16
N ASP A 77 -26.10 13.17 -5.26
CA ASP A 77 -25.50 14.47 -5.61
C ASP A 77 -25.84 15.59 -4.58
N LYS A 78 -26.84 15.35 -3.72
CA LYS A 78 -27.16 16.25 -2.60
C LYS A 78 -26.32 16.03 -1.34
N SER A 79 -25.69 14.89 -1.22
CA SER A 79 -24.69 14.60 -0.20
C SER A 79 -23.34 14.40 -0.90
N VAL A 80 -22.49 15.42 -0.94
CA VAL A 80 -21.10 15.29 -1.38
C VAL A 80 -20.42 14.27 -0.46
N GLY A 81 -20.60 13.00 -0.77
CA GLY A 81 -19.99 11.89 -0.02
C GLY A 81 -18.46 11.94 -0.11
N ALA A 82 -17.81 11.32 0.84
CA ALA A 82 -16.36 11.35 1.08
C ALA A 82 -15.46 10.96 -0.11
N ASN A 83 -15.99 10.44 -1.21
CA ASN A 83 -15.20 9.85 -2.29
C ASN A 83 -15.77 10.24 -3.68
N PRO A 84 -15.86 11.52 -4.02
CA PRO A 84 -16.64 11.99 -5.18
C PRO A 84 -16.14 11.43 -6.51
N LEU A 85 -14.82 11.34 -6.73
CA LEU A 85 -14.27 10.80 -7.97
C LEU A 85 -14.46 9.28 -8.05
N PHE A 86 -14.29 8.55 -6.93
CA PHE A 86 -14.55 7.13 -6.91
C PHE A 86 -15.99 6.80 -7.27
N ASN A 87 -16.94 7.52 -6.66
CA ASN A 87 -18.36 7.35 -6.91
C ASN A 87 -18.74 7.73 -8.35
N TRP A 88 -18.18 8.84 -8.86
CA TRP A 88 -18.42 9.28 -10.23
C TRP A 88 -17.90 8.28 -11.27
N VAL A 89 -16.69 7.75 -11.08
CA VAL A 89 -16.12 6.72 -11.98
C VAL A 89 -17.01 5.48 -11.98
N ASN A 90 -17.43 5.01 -10.80
CA ASN A 90 -18.30 3.83 -10.68
C ASN A 90 -19.64 4.05 -11.35
N TYR A 91 -20.24 5.25 -11.22
CA TYR A 91 -21.44 5.62 -11.92
C TYR A 91 -21.26 5.57 -13.44
N GLN A 92 -20.18 6.16 -13.96
CA GLN A 92 -19.89 6.12 -15.39
C GLN A 92 -19.70 4.69 -15.90
N LEU A 93 -18.93 3.87 -15.20
CA LEU A 93 -18.76 2.46 -15.55
C LEU A 93 -20.11 1.73 -15.62
N LYS A 94 -20.97 1.96 -14.62
CA LYS A 94 -22.31 1.33 -14.58
C LYS A 94 -23.20 1.77 -15.72
N MET A 95 -23.27 3.09 -16.00
CA MET A 95 -24.10 3.64 -17.07
C MET A 95 -23.64 3.19 -18.46
N HIS A 96 -22.37 2.86 -18.63
CA HIS A 96 -21.84 2.26 -19.87
C HIS A 96 -21.95 0.72 -19.91
N GLY A 97 -22.73 0.12 -19.01
CA GLY A 97 -22.99 -1.33 -19.02
C GLY A 97 -21.82 -2.19 -18.56
N VAL A 98 -20.82 -1.61 -17.87
CA VAL A 98 -19.69 -2.40 -17.36
C VAL A 98 -20.17 -3.34 -16.26
N SER A 99 -19.85 -4.64 -16.40
CA SER A 99 -20.23 -5.65 -15.42
C SER A 99 -19.54 -5.44 -14.08
N THR A 100 -20.12 -5.98 -13.01
CA THR A 100 -19.52 -5.93 -11.66
C THR A 100 -18.11 -6.54 -11.62
N GLN A 101 -17.84 -7.54 -12.43
CA GLN A 101 -16.50 -8.15 -12.49
C GLN A 101 -15.50 -7.23 -13.21
N ASN A 102 -15.91 -6.57 -14.28
CA ASN A 102 -15.08 -5.61 -15.01
C ASN A 102 -14.82 -4.34 -14.19
N PHE A 103 -15.76 -3.94 -13.35
CA PHE A 103 -15.54 -2.89 -12.34
C PHE A 103 -14.38 -3.24 -11.38
N LEU A 104 -14.36 -4.48 -10.86
CA LEU A 104 -13.24 -4.93 -10.01
C LEU A 104 -11.93 -4.99 -10.79
N MET A 105 -11.96 -5.46 -12.04
CA MET A 105 -10.79 -5.51 -12.92
C MET A 105 -10.25 -4.11 -13.20
N PHE A 106 -11.10 -3.14 -13.48
CA PHE A 106 -10.69 -1.74 -13.71
C PHE A 106 -9.88 -1.17 -12.55
N TRP A 107 -10.40 -1.30 -11.32
CA TRP A 107 -9.70 -0.78 -10.14
C TRP A 107 -8.43 -1.59 -9.81
N ALA A 108 -8.42 -2.90 -10.06
CA ALA A 108 -7.24 -3.73 -9.89
C ALA A 108 -6.12 -3.33 -10.87
N VAL A 109 -6.44 -3.15 -12.15
CA VAL A 109 -5.50 -2.71 -13.20
C VAL A 109 -4.89 -1.37 -12.85
N LEU A 110 -5.71 -0.38 -12.48
CA LEU A 110 -5.25 0.95 -12.09
C LEU A 110 -4.29 0.88 -10.88
N THR A 111 -4.73 0.21 -9.82
CA THR A 111 -3.97 0.17 -8.55
C THR A 111 -2.66 -0.58 -8.70
N VAL A 112 -2.73 -1.80 -9.23
CA VAL A 112 -1.55 -2.65 -9.42
C VAL A 112 -0.58 -2.02 -10.42
N GLY A 113 -1.10 -1.39 -11.48
CA GLY A 113 -0.28 -0.65 -12.45
C GLY A 113 0.55 0.44 -11.78
N CYS A 114 -0.08 1.26 -10.95
CA CYS A 114 0.62 2.30 -10.18
C CYS A 114 1.69 1.70 -9.23
N TYR A 115 1.36 0.61 -8.54
CA TYR A 115 2.30 -0.04 -7.61
C TYR A 115 3.50 -0.63 -8.36
N VAL A 116 3.27 -1.34 -9.46
CA VAL A 116 4.36 -1.93 -10.25
C VAL A 116 5.26 -0.86 -10.86
N ILE A 117 4.69 0.24 -11.40
CA ILE A 117 5.47 1.37 -11.91
C ILE A 117 6.35 1.96 -10.80
N PHE A 118 5.79 2.21 -9.62
CA PHE A 118 6.53 2.79 -8.50
C PHE A 118 7.65 1.87 -8.02
N VAL A 119 7.35 0.59 -7.81
CA VAL A 119 8.31 -0.42 -7.38
C VAL A 119 9.41 -0.64 -8.43
N TYR A 120 9.05 -0.71 -9.71
CA TYR A 120 10.02 -0.83 -10.80
C TYR A 120 11.07 0.28 -10.80
N HIS A 121 10.65 1.52 -10.56
CA HIS A 121 11.54 2.68 -10.59
C HIS A 121 12.43 2.83 -9.36
N TYR A 122 11.94 2.44 -8.18
CA TYR A 122 12.65 2.73 -6.92
C TYR A 122 13.25 1.52 -6.22
N SER A 123 12.96 0.31 -6.68
CA SER A 123 13.54 -0.89 -6.09
C SER A 123 15.03 -1.02 -6.42
N VAL A 124 15.85 -1.28 -5.42
CA VAL A 124 17.28 -1.58 -5.56
C VAL A 124 17.59 -3.08 -5.62
N ASN A 125 16.61 -3.92 -5.30
CA ASN A 125 16.61 -5.39 -5.40
C ASN A 125 15.18 -5.82 -5.68
N TYR A 126 14.88 -6.02 -6.96
CA TYR A 126 13.51 -6.21 -7.41
C TYR A 126 12.86 -7.51 -6.90
N PRO A 127 13.54 -8.68 -6.91
CA PRO A 127 12.99 -9.90 -6.34
C PRO A 127 12.61 -9.77 -4.86
N LEU A 128 13.49 -9.15 -4.06
CA LEU A 128 13.27 -8.94 -2.64
C LEU A 128 12.12 -7.96 -2.39
N THR A 129 12.02 -6.93 -3.22
CA THR A 129 10.92 -5.96 -3.16
C THR A 129 9.58 -6.63 -3.51
N VAL A 130 9.54 -7.47 -4.54
CA VAL A 130 8.33 -8.25 -4.89
C VAL A 130 7.97 -9.23 -3.78
N PHE A 131 8.94 -9.93 -3.18
CA PHE A 131 8.72 -10.77 -2.01
C PHE A 131 8.05 -9.97 -0.87
N LEU A 132 8.59 -8.80 -0.53
CA LEU A 132 8.03 -7.94 0.52
C LEU A 132 6.66 -7.37 0.15
N LEU A 133 6.37 -7.14 -1.13
CA LEU A 133 5.05 -6.69 -1.57
C LEU A 133 3.94 -7.65 -1.11
N PHE A 134 4.21 -8.97 -1.16
CA PHE A 134 3.29 -9.99 -0.66
C PHE A 134 3.37 -10.14 0.86
N THR A 135 4.57 -10.30 1.41
CA THR A 135 4.75 -10.72 2.79
C THR A 135 4.48 -9.63 3.83
N THR A 136 4.47 -8.35 3.43
CA THR A 136 4.00 -7.24 4.28
C THR A 136 2.48 -7.06 4.26
N GLY A 137 1.77 -7.71 3.34
CA GLY A 137 0.35 -7.49 3.09
C GLY A 137 0.05 -6.28 2.18
N CYS A 138 1.07 -5.66 1.58
CA CYS A 138 0.88 -4.51 0.69
C CYS A 138 0.06 -4.89 -0.56
N TYR A 139 0.30 -6.07 -1.14
CA TYR A 139 -0.46 -6.56 -2.27
C TYR A 139 -1.87 -7.00 -1.86
N THR A 140 -2.04 -7.72 -0.76
CA THR A 140 -3.37 -8.18 -0.30
C THR A 140 -4.27 -7.02 0.14
N PHE A 141 -3.69 -5.87 0.49
CA PHE A 141 -4.46 -4.64 0.75
C PHE A 141 -5.25 -4.17 -0.48
N VAL A 142 -4.80 -4.46 -1.71
CA VAL A 142 -5.53 -4.16 -2.96
C VAL A 142 -6.89 -4.86 -2.98
N PHE A 143 -7.03 -6.02 -2.33
CA PHE A 143 -8.29 -6.76 -2.27
C PHE A 143 -9.23 -6.19 -1.21
N ALA A 144 -8.67 -5.81 -0.06
CA ALA A 144 -9.44 -5.38 1.11
C ALA A 144 -10.02 -3.97 0.96
N GLY A 145 -9.25 -3.02 0.44
CA GLY A 145 -9.64 -1.61 0.40
C GLY A 145 -9.52 -1.00 -0.99
N ILE A 146 -10.44 -1.28 -1.92
CA ILE A 146 -10.36 -0.87 -3.32
C ILE A 146 -10.08 0.64 -3.46
N LYS A 147 -10.92 1.50 -2.87
CA LYS A 147 -10.77 2.95 -2.96
C LYS A 147 -9.48 3.46 -2.30
N GLN A 148 -9.11 2.90 -1.15
CA GLN A 148 -7.89 3.28 -0.44
C GLN A 148 -6.63 2.87 -1.22
N ALA A 149 -6.58 1.63 -1.70
CA ALA A 149 -5.45 1.13 -2.47
C ALA A 149 -5.26 1.90 -3.80
N ALA A 150 -6.37 2.24 -4.48
CA ALA A 150 -6.34 3.07 -5.69
C ALA A 150 -5.82 4.49 -5.38
N ALA A 151 -6.28 5.11 -4.29
CA ALA A 151 -5.79 6.41 -3.86
C ALA A 151 -4.29 6.37 -3.52
N VAL A 152 -3.81 5.33 -2.82
CA VAL A 152 -2.37 5.11 -2.58
C VAL A 152 -1.62 4.97 -3.91
N GLY A 153 -2.13 4.18 -4.86
CA GLY A 153 -1.52 4.00 -6.17
C GLY A 153 -1.30 5.32 -6.90
N ILE A 154 -2.33 6.15 -7.01
CA ILE A 154 -2.22 7.46 -7.66
C ILE A 154 -1.29 8.38 -6.88
N ALA A 155 -1.38 8.39 -5.55
CA ALA A 155 -0.54 9.21 -4.69
C ALA A 155 0.96 8.89 -4.82
N VAL A 156 1.35 7.61 -4.90
CA VAL A 156 2.78 7.26 -5.08
C VAL A 156 3.30 7.65 -6.47
N ILE A 157 2.45 7.61 -7.51
CA ILE A 157 2.82 8.19 -8.81
C ILE A 157 3.01 9.71 -8.68
N ALA A 158 2.14 10.41 -7.94
CA ALA A 158 2.32 11.83 -7.67
C ALA A 158 3.64 12.10 -6.90
N VAL A 159 4.00 11.28 -5.92
CA VAL A 159 5.27 11.37 -5.18
C VAL A 159 6.48 11.31 -6.13
N MET A 160 6.43 10.49 -7.20
CA MET A 160 7.50 10.45 -8.20
C MET A 160 7.74 11.81 -8.86
N PHE A 161 6.67 12.58 -9.09
CA PHE A 161 6.80 13.96 -9.59
C PHE A 161 7.35 14.91 -8.52
N GLY A 162 6.88 14.78 -7.27
CA GLY A 162 7.36 15.57 -6.14
C GLY A 162 8.85 15.39 -5.87
N LEU A 163 9.37 14.16 -5.97
CA LEU A 163 10.80 13.86 -5.87
C LEU A 163 11.63 14.52 -6.98
N LYS A 164 11.04 14.68 -8.19
CA LYS A 164 11.62 15.42 -9.32
C LYS A 164 11.34 16.93 -9.26
N ARG A 165 10.81 17.46 -8.14
CA ARG A 165 10.41 18.86 -7.92
C ARG A 165 9.38 19.39 -8.94
N LYS A 166 8.61 18.51 -9.56
CA LYS A 166 7.50 18.88 -10.43
C LYS A 166 6.24 19.04 -9.57
N TRP A 167 6.09 20.22 -8.94
CA TRP A 167 5.07 20.44 -7.90
C TRP A 167 3.65 20.45 -8.43
N LEU A 168 3.41 20.97 -9.65
CA LEU A 168 2.05 20.99 -10.20
C LEU A 168 1.46 19.58 -10.40
N PRO A 169 2.11 18.64 -11.12
CA PRO A 169 1.59 17.28 -11.23
C PRO A 169 1.57 16.52 -9.90
N TYR A 170 2.49 16.84 -8.96
CA TYR A 170 2.44 16.29 -7.61
C TYR A 170 1.17 16.70 -6.87
N VAL A 171 0.88 18.00 -6.78
CA VAL A 171 -0.30 18.52 -6.09
C VAL A 171 -1.58 18.03 -6.77
N ALA A 172 -1.66 18.11 -8.11
CA ALA A 172 -2.79 17.60 -8.86
C ALA A 172 -3.04 16.10 -8.62
N GLY A 173 -1.99 15.29 -8.63
CA GLY A 173 -2.11 13.85 -8.36
C GLY A 173 -2.58 13.54 -6.93
N ILE A 174 -2.10 14.28 -5.92
CA ILE A 174 -2.59 14.12 -4.54
C ILE A 174 -4.06 14.52 -4.42
N LEU A 175 -4.47 15.61 -5.06
CA LEU A 175 -5.88 16.03 -5.06
C LEU A 175 -6.77 15.00 -5.77
N ILE A 176 -6.35 14.45 -6.91
CA ILE A 176 -7.06 13.35 -7.60
C ILE A 176 -7.17 12.14 -6.67
N ALA A 177 -6.08 11.75 -6.01
CA ALA A 177 -6.10 10.65 -5.06
C ALA A 177 -7.04 10.91 -3.88
N ALA A 178 -7.10 12.16 -3.37
CA ALA A 178 -7.98 12.57 -2.29
C ALA A 178 -9.47 12.55 -2.69
N LEU A 179 -9.80 12.85 -3.94
CA LEU A 179 -11.15 12.71 -4.48
C LEU A 179 -11.59 11.22 -4.61
N ILE A 180 -10.64 10.28 -4.61
CA ILE A 180 -10.92 8.83 -4.54
C ILE A 180 -11.02 8.39 -3.08
N HIS A 181 -10.10 8.85 -2.21
CA HIS A 181 -10.16 8.61 -0.77
C HIS A 181 -9.44 9.72 0.00
N PRO A 182 -10.11 10.44 0.92
CA PRO A 182 -9.64 11.71 1.48
C PRO A 182 -8.33 11.60 2.27
N TYR A 183 -8.02 10.44 2.86
CA TYR A 183 -6.75 10.25 3.58
C TYR A 183 -5.51 10.30 2.69
N ALA A 184 -5.64 10.31 1.36
CA ALA A 184 -4.53 10.59 0.47
C ALA A 184 -3.95 12.00 0.66
N LEU A 185 -4.70 12.94 1.28
CA LEU A 185 -4.17 14.25 1.69
C LEU A 185 -2.95 14.16 2.62
N MET A 186 -2.77 13.03 3.34
CA MET A 186 -1.58 12.80 4.14
C MET A 186 -0.28 12.82 3.30
N TYR A 187 -0.36 12.57 2.02
CA TYR A 187 0.81 12.67 1.15
C TYR A 187 1.33 14.08 0.96
N PHE A 188 0.56 15.14 1.35
CA PHE A 188 1.11 16.49 1.45
C PHE A 188 2.20 16.62 2.53
N LEU A 189 2.34 15.64 3.42
CA LEU A 189 3.48 15.55 4.34
C LEU A 189 4.80 15.18 3.64
N VAL A 190 4.77 14.62 2.43
CA VAL A 190 5.95 14.13 1.70
C VAL A 190 7.07 15.17 1.59
N PRO A 191 6.85 16.43 1.21
CA PRO A 191 7.90 17.43 1.17
C PRO A 191 8.58 17.67 2.53
N LEU A 192 7.81 17.55 3.61
CA LEU A 192 8.28 17.73 4.99
C LEU A 192 9.07 16.54 5.49
N MET A 193 8.88 15.34 4.91
CA MET A 193 9.51 14.10 5.33
C MET A 193 10.83 13.77 4.60
N GLN A 194 11.38 14.69 3.80
CA GLN A 194 12.64 14.50 3.07
C GLN A 194 13.90 14.81 3.90
N PHE A 195 13.76 15.08 5.19
CA PHE A 195 14.88 15.33 6.09
C PHE A 195 15.64 14.03 6.42
N ARG A 196 16.92 14.18 6.81
CA ARG A 196 17.75 13.05 7.24
C ARG A 196 17.15 12.38 8.46
N PRO A 197 16.90 11.06 8.44
CA PRO A 197 16.39 10.31 9.58
C PRO A 197 17.32 10.42 10.81
N TRP A 198 16.76 10.15 11.99
CA TRP A 198 17.44 10.20 13.28
C TRP A 198 18.01 11.59 13.66
N THR A 199 17.33 12.63 13.18
CA THR A 199 17.48 14.00 13.64
C THR A 199 16.45 14.34 14.73
N ARG A 200 16.53 15.55 15.30
CA ARG A 200 15.54 16.02 16.28
C ARG A 200 14.08 15.87 15.82
N ARG A 201 13.83 16.01 14.51
CA ARG A 201 12.50 15.84 13.91
C ARG A 201 12.00 14.40 14.03
N THR A 202 12.86 13.41 13.80
CA THR A 202 12.51 11.98 13.96
C THR A 202 12.13 11.68 15.41
N TYR A 203 12.92 12.14 16.39
CA TYR A 203 12.61 11.93 17.80
C TYR A 203 11.31 12.61 18.21
N PHE A 204 11.07 13.84 17.73
CA PHE A 204 9.81 14.52 17.95
C PHE A 204 8.61 13.71 17.42
N LEU A 205 8.69 13.18 16.19
CA LEU A 205 7.62 12.36 15.60
C LEU A 205 7.37 11.07 16.41
N LEU A 206 8.43 10.41 16.89
CA LEU A 206 8.30 9.20 17.70
C LEU A 206 7.67 9.50 19.06
N VAL A 207 8.11 10.59 19.73
CA VAL A 207 7.52 11.04 21.00
C VAL A 207 6.06 11.44 20.80
N ALA A 208 5.74 12.15 19.72
CA ALA A 208 4.37 12.51 19.38
C ALA A 208 3.50 11.26 19.14
N ALA A 209 4.01 10.23 18.46
CA ALA A 209 3.29 8.98 18.27
C ALA A 209 3.02 8.25 19.58
N ILE A 210 4.01 8.20 20.48
CA ILE A 210 3.83 7.63 21.83
C ILE A 210 2.78 8.43 22.62
N GLY A 211 2.88 9.77 22.60
CA GLY A 211 1.88 10.64 23.22
C GLY A 211 0.48 10.43 22.67
N CYS A 212 0.34 10.38 21.34
CA CYS A 212 -0.94 10.07 20.70
C CYS A 212 -1.49 8.71 21.12
N GLY A 213 -0.66 7.68 21.26
CA GLY A 213 -1.09 6.37 21.74
C GLY A 213 -1.63 6.43 23.17
N ILE A 214 -0.86 7.04 24.08
CA ILE A 214 -1.24 7.16 25.51
C ILE A 214 -2.51 8.01 25.69
N PHE A 215 -2.61 9.12 24.96
CA PHE A 215 -3.75 10.05 25.04
C PHE A 215 -4.83 9.78 23.98
N LEU A 216 -4.83 8.63 23.35
CA LEU A 216 -5.77 8.34 22.26
C LEU A 216 -7.22 8.48 22.70
N ARG A 217 -7.61 7.92 23.85
CA ARG A 217 -8.99 7.95 24.34
C ARG A 217 -9.55 9.38 24.50
N PRO A 218 -8.87 10.33 25.16
CA PRO A 218 -9.31 11.73 25.19
C PRO A 218 -9.36 12.39 23.81
N LEU A 219 -8.51 11.95 22.86
CA LEU A 219 -8.44 12.51 21.50
C LEU A 219 -9.48 11.95 20.53
N ILE A 220 -10.14 10.83 20.86
CA ILE A 220 -11.10 10.16 19.96
C ILE A 220 -12.18 11.12 19.47
N GLY A 221 -12.74 11.97 20.34
CA GLY A 221 -13.75 12.95 19.93
C GLY A 221 -13.25 13.90 18.85
N THR A 222 -12.00 14.38 18.97
CA THR A 222 -11.36 15.23 17.95
C THR A 222 -11.13 14.45 16.65
N VAL A 223 -10.72 13.19 16.73
CA VAL A 223 -10.52 12.33 15.55
C VAL A 223 -11.84 12.10 14.83
N VAL A 224 -12.92 11.79 15.53
CA VAL A 224 -14.27 11.66 14.98
C VAL A 224 -14.70 12.95 14.24
N ASN A 225 -14.50 14.11 14.85
CA ASN A 225 -14.82 15.38 14.22
C ASN A 225 -14.03 15.62 12.93
N ILE A 226 -12.73 15.28 12.92
CA ILE A 226 -11.88 15.41 11.72
C ILE A 226 -12.35 14.44 10.64
N THR A 227 -12.70 13.20 10.96
CA THR A 227 -13.17 12.23 9.97
C THR A 227 -14.51 12.64 9.40
N THR A 228 -15.41 13.22 10.20
CA THR A 228 -16.69 13.77 9.73
C THR A 228 -16.48 14.95 8.78
N LEU A 229 -15.51 15.83 9.07
CA LEU A 229 -15.15 16.93 8.14
C LEU A 229 -14.57 16.42 6.82
N LEU A 230 -13.96 15.24 6.82
CA LEU A 230 -13.48 14.56 5.61
C LEU A 230 -14.59 13.75 4.90
N GLY A 231 -15.83 13.82 5.42
CA GLY A 231 -17.00 13.15 4.85
C GLY A 231 -17.06 11.64 5.14
N GLU A 232 -16.30 11.16 6.13
CA GLU A 232 -16.35 9.76 6.58
C GLU A 232 -17.20 9.66 7.85
N GLU A 233 -18.18 8.77 7.86
CA GLU A 233 -19.06 8.54 9.01
C GLU A 233 -18.43 7.54 10.00
N TYR A 234 -17.58 8.04 10.89
CA TYR A 234 -17.07 7.26 12.01
C TYR A 234 -17.70 7.68 13.32
N THR A 235 -17.94 6.70 14.18
CA THR A 235 -18.43 6.89 15.55
C THR A 235 -17.30 6.60 16.54
N VAL A 236 -17.48 6.97 17.81
CA VAL A 236 -16.51 6.64 18.88
C VAL A 236 -16.24 5.13 18.92
N SER A 237 -17.24 4.29 18.70
CA SER A 237 -17.11 2.83 18.65
C SER A 237 -16.21 2.34 17.50
N SER A 238 -16.07 3.12 16.42
CA SER A 238 -15.14 2.81 15.33
C SER A 238 -13.67 2.89 15.76
N PHE A 239 -13.37 3.57 16.86
CA PHE A 239 -12.02 3.78 17.40
C PHE A 239 -11.77 3.03 18.71
N THR A 240 -12.81 2.43 19.32
CA THR A 240 -12.72 1.64 20.54
C THR A 240 -13.01 0.19 20.25
N GLY A 241 -12.05 -0.70 20.47
CA GLY A 241 -12.17 -2.13 20.19
C GLY A 241 -10.82 -2.82 20.29
N ASP A 242 -10.71 -4.00 19.70
CA ASP A 242 -9.47 -4.74 19.68
C ASP A 242 -8.39 -3.99 18.91
N GLY A 243 -7.25 -3.76 19.56
CA GLY A 243 -6.09 -3.08 19.00
C GLY A 243 -5.48 -3.86 17.83
N VAL A 244 -4.55 -3.21 17.13
CA VAL A 244 -3.77 -3.85 16.07
C VAL A 244 -3.01 -5.05 16.63
N ASN A 245 -2.99 -6.16 15.89
CA ASN A 245 -2.22 -7.34 16.25
C ASN A 245 -0.74 -7.00 16.47
N ILE A 246 -0.18 -7.42 17.61
CA ILE A 246 1.18 -7.09 18.03
C ILE A 246 2.24 -7.54 17.02
N PHE A 247 2.06 -8.71 16.38
CA PHE A 247 3.00 -9.19 15.37
C PHE A 247 3.03 -8.27 14.14
N ARG A 248 1.87 -7.71 13.75
CA ARG A 248 1.80 -6.72 12.68
C ARG A 248 2.54 -5.43 13.06
N VAL A 249 2.38 -4.96 14.29
CA VAL A 249 3.12 -3.79 14.79
C VAL A 249 4.62 -4.05 14.78
N LEU A 250 5.08 -5.22 15.24
CA LEU A 250 6.49 -5.59 15.24
C LEU A 250 7.07 -5.59 13.82
N VAL A 251 6.40 -6.24 12.87
CA VAL A 251 6.84 -6.32 11.45
C VAL A 251 6.89 -4.94 10.80
N CYS A 252 5.92 -4.07 11.06
CA CYS A 252 5.92 -2.69 10.56
C CYS A 252 7.03 -1.83 11.18
N ASN A 253 7.56 -2.20 12.36
CA ASN A 253 8.63 -1.47 13.04
C ASN A 253 10.04 -2.08 12.86
N VAL A 254 10.18 -3.20 12.14
CA VAL A 254 11.51 -3.74 11.76
C VAL A 254 12.38 -2.68 11.06
N PRO A 255 11.89 -1.89 10.07
CA PRO A 255 12.69 -0.85 9.46
C PRO A 255 13.12 0.26 10.42
N LEU A 256 12.28 0.60 11.40
CA LEU A 256 12.62 1.57 12.45
C LEU A 256 13.85 1.07 13.22
N ALA A 257 13.82 -0.18 13.69
CA ALA A 257 14.92 -0.78 14.44
C ALA A 257 16.20 -0.87 13.60
N LEU A 258 16.13 -1.39 12.37
CA LEU A 258 17.29 -1.48 11.47
C LEU A 258 17.87 -0.11 11.16
N SER A 259 17.03 0.87 10.85
CA SER A 259 17.50 2.23 10.55
C SER A 259 18.17 2.90 11.73
N PHE A 260 17.74 2.59 12.97
CA PHE A 260 18.39 3.09 14.19
C PHE A 260 19.74 2.45 14.44
N LEU A 261 19.81 1.12 14.39
CA LEU A 261 21.03 0.37 14.64
C LEU A 261 22.15 0.75 13.67
N TYR A 262 21.81 0.88 12.39
CA TYR A 262 22.78 1.19 11.32
C TYR A 262 22.76 2.65 10.87
N ARG A 263 22.18 3.59 11.67
CA ARG A 263 21.96 4.99 11.27
C ARG A 263 23.19 5.72 10.77
N LYS A 264 24.36 5.44 11.34
CA LYS A 264 25.63 6.08 10.93
C LYS A 264 26.02 5.68 9.50
N LYS A 265 25.81 4.39 9.15
CA LYS A 265 26.16 3.85 7.84
C LYS A 265 25.08 4.19 6.80
N LEU A 266 23.81 4.02 7.14
CA LEU A 266 22.68 4.24 6.22
C LEU A 266 22.56 5.68 5.76
N PHE A 267 22.79 6.64 6.67
CA PHE A 267 22.53 8.05 6.40
C PHE A 267 23.81 8.91 6.27
N ALA A 268 24.98 8.30 6.05
CA ALA A 268 26.21 9.04 5.81
C ALA A 268 26.09 9.94 4.56
N ASP A 269 25.58 9.37 3.47
CA ASP A 269 25.48 9.93 2.13
C ASP A 269 24.09 9.70 1.49
N SER A 270 23.03 9.60 2.32
CA SER A 270 21.68 9.30 1.84
C SER A 270 21.07 10.47 1.05
N THR A 271 20.39 10.11 -0.02
CA THR A 271 19.63 11.04 -0.87
C THR A 271 18.28 11.44 -0.24
N ARG A 272 17.65 12.49 -0.78
CA ARG A 272 16.31 12.91 -0.33
C ARG A 272 15.24 11.83 -0.53
N ALA A 273 15.33 11.07 -1.63
CA ALA A 273 14.40 10.00 -1.91
C ALA A 273 14.54 8.85 -0.90
N GLU A 274 15.77 8.45 -0.58
CA GLU A 274 16.06 7.43 0.42
C GLU A 274 15.61 7.86 1.83
N ASN A 275 15.89 9.12 2.20
CA ASN A 275 15.42 9.69 3.46
C ASN A 275 13.89 9.69 3.55
N LEU A 276 13.21 10.08 2.46
CA LEU A 276 11.76 10.06 2.38
C LEU A 276 11.20 8.64 2.58
N MET A 277 11.74 7.64 1.85
CA MET A 277 11.28 6.24 1.98
C MET A 277 11.39 5.76 3.41
N VAL A 278 12.51 6.04 4.08
CA VAL A 278 12.71 5.63 5.48
C VAL A 278 11.77 6.38 6.43
N ASN A 279 11.63 7.69 6.29
CA ASN A 279 10.76 8.49 7.16
C ASN A 279 9.27 8.10 7.00
N LEU A 280 8.80 7.82 5.78
CA LEU A 280 7.42 7.36 5.56
C LEU A 280 7.21 5.94 6.09
N THR A 281 8.23 5.09 6.03
CA THR A 281 8.20 3.77 6.66
C THR A 281 8.14 3.87 8.19
N MET A 282 8.87 4.81 8.79
CA MET A 282 8.77 5.10 10.23
C MET A 282 7.38 5.63 10.60
N LEU A 283 6.79 6.46 9.75
CA LEU A 283 5.42 6.95 9.94
C LEU A 283 4.40 5.80 9.88
N ASN A 284 4.56 4.85 8.95
CA ASN A 284 3.78 3.61 8.93
C ASN A 284 3.86 2.87 10.27
N GLY A 285 5.07 2.62 10.77
CA GLY A 285 5.31 1.96 12.04
C GLY A 285 4.73 2.72 13.23
N ALA A 286 4.84 4.05 13.25
CA ALA A 286 4.31 4.91 14.30
C ALA A 286 2.77 4.88 14.35
N ILE A 287 2.09 4.99 13.21
CA ILE A 287 0.63 4.87 13.13
C ILE A 287 0.18 3.48 13.58
N MET A 288 0.91 2.44 13.15
CA MET A 288 0.62 1.06 13.55
C MET A 288 0.79 0.86 15.06
N PHE A 289 1.79 1.51 15.67
CA PHE A 289 1.99 1.51 17.12
C PHE A 289 0.83 2.19 17.87
N VAL A 290 0.37 3.36 17.40
CA VAL A 290 -0.81 4.04 17.96
C VAL A 290 -2.04 3.12 17.91
N GLY A 291 -2.16 2.32 16.87
CA GLY A 291 -3.22 1.33 16.70
C GLY A 291 -3.27 0.23 17.78
N LEU A 292 -2.22 0.04 18.59
CA LEU A 292 -2.29 -0.85 19.77
C LEU A 292 -3.27 -0.35 20.84
N PHE A 293 -3.47 0.95 20.91
CA PHE A 293 -4.30 1.63 21.92
C PHE A 293 -5.71 1.96 21.40
N GLY A 294 -5.93 1.79 20.09
CA GLY A 294 -7.19 2.06 19.40
C GLY A 294 -7.75 0.83 18.71
N THR A 295 -8.39 1.01 17.55
CA THR A 295 -8.89 -0.11 16.75
C THR A 295 -7.96 -0.50 15.62
N ALA A 296 -7.83 -1.81 15.41
CA ALA A 296 -7.10 -2.36 14.27
C ALA A 296 -7.67 -1.84 12.94
N ASN A 297 -8.99 -1.76 12.82
CA ASN A 297 -9.65 -1.43 11.57
C ASN A 297 -9.26 -0.03 11.06
N TYR A 298 -9.27 0.99 11.93
CA TYR A 298 -8.94 2.36 11.51
C TYR A 298 -7.44 2.58 11.33
N PHE A 299 -6.64 2.31 12.38
CA PHE A 299 -5.21 2.64 12.37
C PHE A 299 -4.40 1.77 11.40
N ALA A 300 -4.76 0.49 11.26
CA ALA A 300 -4.12 -0.36 10.27
C ALA A 300 -4.40 0.10 8.83
N ARG A 301 -5.64 0.54 8.54
CA ARG A 301 -5.98 1.11 7.23
C ARG A 301 -5.24 2.42 6.97
N LEU A 302 -5.11 3.27 7.99
CA LEU A 302 -4.37 4.53 7.88
C LEU A 302 -2.87 4.28 7.64
N ALA A 303 -2.26 3.35 8.37
CA ALA A 303 -0.86 2.97 8.20
C ALA A 303 -0.57 2.42 6.79
N ASN A 304 -1.50 1.68 6.20
CA ASN A 304 -1.35 1.09 4.86
C ASN A 304 -1.07 2.13 3.76
N TYR A 305 -1.40 3.42 3.96
CA TYR A 305 -1.00 4.49 3.04
C TYR A 305 0.50 4.59 2.85
N PHE A 306 1.29 4.20 3.86
CA PHE A 306 2.74 4.29 3.82
C PHE A 306 3.44 2.94 3.74
N LEU A 307 2.69 1.83 3.69
CA LEU A 307 3.24 0.47 3.69
C LEU A 307 4.13 0.17 2.47
N ILE A 308 3.79 0.70 1.31
CA ILE A 308 4.58 0.51 0.08
C ILE A 308 6.01 1.07 0.18
N PHE A 309 6.24 2.08 1.03
CA PHE A 309 7.59 2.61 1.26
C PHE A 309 8.45 1.64 2.08
N GLN A 310 7.85 0.84 2.97
CA GLN A 310 8.55 -0.24 3.68
C GLN A 310 9.09 -1.31 2.73
N VAL A 311 8.30 -1.65 1.71
CA VAL A 311 8.66 -2.63 0.67
C VAL A 311 9.91 -2.20 -0.10
N LEU A 312 10.15 -0.89 -0.26
CA LEU A 312 11.33 -0.32 -0.91
C LEU A 312 12.48 -0.04 0.07
N ALA A 313 12.17 0.46 1.26
CA ALA A 313 13.17 0.88 2.24
C ALA A 313 13.98 -0.31 2.78
N LEU A 314 13.35 -1.46 3.03
CA LEU A 314 14.04 -2.63 3.56
C LEU A 314 15.13 -3.17 2.63
N PRO A 315 14.87 -3.46 1.33
CA PRO A 315 15.91 -3.89 0.40
C PRO A 315 17.03 -2.87 0.28
N TRP A 316 16.71 -1.57 0.28
CA TRP A 316 17.68 -0.50 0.25
C TRP A 316 18.58 -0.51 1.50
N MET A 317 18.01 -0.62 2.71
CA MET A 317 18.77 -0.69 3.95
C MET A 317 19.73 -1.88 3.94
N LEU A 318 19.25 -3.06 3.56
CA LEU A 318 20.06 -4.29 3.53
C LEU A 318 21.21 -4.18 2.53
N LYS A 319 20.95 -3.65 1.33
CA LYS A 319 21.99 -3.39 0.32
C LYS A 319 23.02 -2.41 0.83
N LYS A 320 22.61 -1.33 1.49
CA LYS A 320 23.50 -0.27 2.02
C LYS A 320 24.27 -0.74 3.26
N ILE A 321 23.69 -1.58 4.11
CA ILE A 321 24.39 -2.25 5.21
C ILE A 321 25.49 -3.14 4.62
N GLY A 322 25.18 -3.94 3.59
CA GLY A 322 26.17 -4.73 2.85
C GLY A 322 27.06 -5.63 3.71
N GLY A 323 28.03 -6.28 3.07
CA GLY A 323 28.96 -7.16 3.74
C GLY A 323 28.27 -8.36 4.42
N LYS A 324 28.92 -8.94 5.42
CA LYS A 324 28.41 -10.12 6.14
C LYS A 324 27.12 -9.81 6.91
N ASP A 325 27.06 -8.65 7.54
CA ASP A 325 25.85 -8.19 8.27
C ASP A 325 24.65 -8.08 7.34
N GLY A 326 24.80 -7.42 6.18
CA GLY A 326 23.73 -7.27 5.20
C GLY A 326 23.21 -8.62 4.68
N GLN A 327 24.11 -9.60 4.47
CA GLN A 327 23.72 -10.95 4.05
C GLN A 327 22.92 -11.68 5.14
N ILE A 328 23.41 -11.68 6.38
CA ILE A 328 22.73 -12.30 7.52
C ILE A 328 21.36 -11.66 7.74
N LEU A 329 21.29 -10.33 7.76
CA LEU A 329 20.04 -9.62 7.93
C LEU A 329 19.05 -9.87 6.79
N THR A 330 19.53 -10.06 5.56
CA THR A 330 18.67 -10.44 4.42
C THR A 330 18.03 -11.81 4.64
N VAL A 331 18.80 -12.80 5.08
CA VAL A 331 18.27 -14.14 5.38
C VAL A 331 17.26 -14.08 6.52
N LEU A 332 17.60 -13.40 7.63
CA LEU A 332 16.70 -13.24 8.78
C LEU A 332 15.40 -12.51 8.39
N MET A 333 15.49 -11.49 7.53
CA MET A 333 14.32 -10.78 7.03
C MET A 333 13.45 -11.68 6.16
N ILE A 334 14.02 -12.44 5.23
CA ILE A 334 13.26 -13.39 4.38
C ILE A 334 12.51 -14.39 5.26
N LEU A 335 13.21 -15.01 6.23
CA LEU A 335 12.61 -15.98 7.15
C LEU A 335 11.51 -15.34 8.01
N GLY A 336 11.79 -14.17 8.60
CA GLY A 336 10.85 -13.48 9.47
C GLY A 336 9.59 -13.02 8.74
N TYR A 337 9.73 -12.43 7.54
CA TYR A 337 8.57 -12.00 6.75
C TYR A 337 7.81 -13.18 6.11
N ALA A 338 8.48 -14.28 5.78
CA ALA A 338 7.81 -15.51 5.36
C ALA A 338 6.99 -16.12 6.51
N ALA A 339 7.56 -16.19 7.71
CA ALA A 339 6.86 -16.64 8.90
C ALA A 339 5.65 -15.75 9.24
N TYR A 340 5.83 -14.43 9.15
CA TYR A 340 4.72 -13.49 9.33
C TYR A 340 3.64 -13.65 8.27
N PHE A 341 4.00 -13.83 7.01
CA PHE A 341 3.06 -14.07 5.91
C PHE A 341 2.22 -15.34 6.16
N TYR A 342 2.87 -16.41 6.60
CA TYR A 342 2.17 -17.63 7.00
C TYR A 342 1.22 -17.37 8.18
N TYR A 343 1.71 -16.73 9.23
CA TYR A 343 0.90 -16.37 10.38
C TYR A 343 -0.33 -15.53 9.98
N ALA A 344 -0.12 -14.47 9.20
CA ALA A 344 -1.17 -13.53 8.84
C ALA A 344 -2.27 -14.15 7.97
N ASN A 345 -1.89 -15.03 7.01
CA ASN A 345 -2.80 -15.54 5.98
C ASN A 345 -3.25 -16.99 6.21
N VAL A 346 -2.70 -17.70 7.20
CA VAL A 346 -3.11 -19.08 7.52
C VAL A 346 -3.65 -19.18 8.94
N ILE A 347 -3.04 -18.49 9.90
CA ILE A 347 -3.39 -18.62 11.33
C ILE A 347 -4.37 -17.53 11.75
N ASN A 348 -4.02 -16.25 11.49
CA ASN A 348 -4.78 -15.11 12.01
C ASN A 348 -6.04 -14.82 11.20
N GLN A 349 -5.92 -14.74 9.88
CA GLN A 349 -7.04 -14.59 8.94
C GLN A 349 -6.80 -15.51 7.74
N PRO A 350 -7.34 -16.74 7.76
CA PRO A 350 -7.09 -17.71 6.70
C PRO A 350 -7.56 -17.20 5.34
N PHE A 351 -6.62 -16.95 4.45
CA PHE A 351 -6.86 -16.39 3.12
C PHE A 351 -7.84 -17.24 2.29
N ASP A 352 -7.73 -18.57 2.37
CA ASP A 352 -8.60 -19.46 1.60
C ASP A 352 -10.06 -19.45 2.04
N GLN A 353 -10.34 -19.01 3.27
CA GLN A 353 -11.72 -18.89 3.78
C GLN A 353 -12.39 -17.60 3.31
N ASP A 354 -11.57 -16.57 3.02
CA ASP A 354 -12.05 -15.24 2.65
C ASP A 354 -11.86 -14.92 1.16
N PHE A 355 -11.06 -15.69 0.42
CA PHE A 355 -10.74 -15.40 -0.98
C PHE A 355 -11.38 -16.39 -1.95
N ALA A 356 -12.15 -15.85 -2.90
CA ALA A 356 -12.64 -16.58 -4.06
C ALA A 356 -12.40 -15.77 -5.35
N ARG A 357 -12.16 -16.46 -6.46
CA ARG A 357 -11.95 -15.85 -7.78
C ARG A 357 -12.55 -16.69 -8.89
N LEU A 358 -12.82 -16.04 -10.02
CA LEU A 358 -13.12 -16.72 -11.28
C LEU A 358 -11.85 -17.34 -11.87
N SER A 359 -12.01 -18.42 -12.59
CA SER A 359 -11.03 -18.86 -13.57
C SER A 359 -11.03 -17.91 -14.77
N ILE A 360 -9.95 -17.95 -15.56
CA ILE A 360 -9.84 -17.16 -16.80
C ILE A 360 -10.97 -17.53 -17.77
N ALA A 361 -11.31 -18.81 -17.87
CA ALA A 361 -12.38 -19.30 -18.76
C ALA A 361 -13.77 -18.76 -18.34
N GLU A 362 -14.09 -18.80 -17.03
CA GLU A 362 -15.34 -18.26 -16.50
C GLU A 362 -15.45 -16.75 -16.74
N TYR A 363 -14.35 -16.01 -16.56
CA TYR A 363 -14.33 -14.57 -16.82
C TYR A 363 -14.67 -14.23 -18.26
N PHE A 364 -14.04 -14.90 -19.24
CA PHE A 364 -14.33 -14.65 -20.66
C PHE A 364 -15.74 -15.10 -21.06
N ASN A 365 -16.28 -16.16 -20.46
CA ASN A 365 -17.66 -16.57 -20.68
C ASN A 365 -18.66 -15.52 -20.17
N LEU A 366 -18.37 -14.86 -19.04
CA LEU A 366 -19.20 -13.78 -18.50
C LEU A 366 -19.07 -12.46 -19.29
N ALA A 367 -17.96 -12.24 -19.96
CA ALA A 367 -17.71 -11.03 -20.75
C ALA A 367 -18.24 -11.14 -22.21
N GLY A 368 -18.50 -12.36 -22.69
CA GLY A 368 -18.95 -12.66 -24.06
C GLY A 368 -20.46 -12.90 -24.19
N GLY A 369 -21.24 -12.90 -23.11
CA GLY A 369 -22.70 -12.97 -23.09
C GLY A 369 -23.29 -11.65 -22.60
#